data_045c397b2f13c2ee2c7f10e56698a0f4
#
_entry.id   045c397b2f13c2ee2c7f10e56698a0f4
#
_cell.length_a   1.000
_cell.length_b   1.000
_cell.length_c   1.000
_cell.angle_alpha   90.00
_cell.angle_beta   90.00
_cell.angle_gamma   90.00
#
_symmetry.space_group_name_H-M   'P 1'
#
loop_
_entity.id
_entity.type
_entity.pdbx_description
1 polymer ?
#
loop_
_entity_poly.entity_id
_entity_poly.type
_entity_poly.pdbx_seq_one_letter_code
_entity_poly.pdbx_strand_id
1 'polypeptide(L)'
;MNAFFAHIDMHPKRLISDFDLKLIGGKARDHLNSLLIHVNAAPAMRQDRNGLVERHWQTMVSMARSWLASAELPASFWFFAVRRAAETCNYFPYKLEDGSFTTPFELAHRVKPDLWVLFKLFALAAVRRERIGDTTLQKFDSQSLPMIAVGRCPNSPGIQFYNPENGTFVSSIDFKFQNHVTSGTFFGLKYQPGT
;
A
#
# COMPACT_ATOMS: atom_id res chain seq x y z
N MET A 1 1.94 -10.51 -11.81
CA MET A 1 0.51 -10.88 -11.54
C MET A 1 0.42 -12.20 -10.75
N ASN A 2 1.24 -13.20 -11.04
CA ASN A 2 1.16 -14.50 -10.35
C ASN A 2 1.47 -14.48 -8.84
N ALA A 3 2.38 -13.62 -8.37
CA ALA A 3 2.74 -13.56 -6.95
C ALA A 3 1.60 -13.06 -6.03
N PHE A 4 0.73 -12.18 -6.53
CA PHE A 4 -0.40 -11.67 -5.74
C PHE A 4 -1.48 -12.75 -5.54
N PHE A 5 -1.80 -13.51 -6.59
CA PHE A 5 -2.84 -14.53 -6.53
C PHE A 5 -2.37 -15.82 -5.84
N ALA A 6 -1.07 -16.13 -5.87
CA ALA A 6 -0.52 -17.29 -5.18
C ALA A 6 -0.69 -17.22 -3.64
N HIS A 7 -0.81 -16.01 -3.09
CA HIS A 7 -0.98 -15.81 -1.64
C HIS A 7 -2.41 -16.02 -1.13
N ILE A 8 -3.41 -15.95 -2.01
CA ILE A 8 -4.83 -16.03 -1.61
C ILE A 8 -5.53 -17.28 -2.12
N ASP A 9 -4.80 -18.20 -2.74
CA ASP A 9 -5.35 -19.43 -3.35
C ASP A 9 -6.63 -19.19 -4.19
N MET A 10 -6.73 -18.01 -4.78
CA MET A 10 -7.85 -17.59 -5.61
C MET A 10 -7.32 -17.04 -6.93
N HIS A 11 -7.84 -17.59 -8.03
CA HIS A 11 -7.55 -17.08 -9.38
C HIS A 11 -8.76 -16.29 -9.90
N PRO A 12 -8.56 -15.05 -10.40
CA PRO A 12 -9.63 -14.32 -11.04
C PRO A 12 -10.09 -15.08 -12.28
N LYS A 13 -11.41 -15.30 -12.40
CA LYS A 13 -12.00 -15.96 -13.58
C LYS A 13 -12.33 -14.95 -14.68
N ARG A 14 -12.46 -13.67 -14.31
CA ARG A 14 -12.90 -12.61 -15.22
C ARG A 14 -12.19 -11.30 -14.91
N LEU A 15 -11.73 -10.64 -15.94
CA LEU A 15 -11.24 -9.26 -15.91
C LEU A 15 -12.24 -8.38 -16.66
N ILE A 16 -12.74 -7.35 -15.99
CA ILE A 16 -13.57 -6.32 -16.61
C ILE A 16 -12.71 -5.08 -16.78
N SER A 17 -12.60 -4.57 -17.99
CA SER A 17 -11.82 -3.37 -18.33
C SER A 17 -12.64 -2.48 -19.25
N ASP A 18 -12.32 -1.20 -19.27
CA ASP A 18 -12.70 -0.32 -20.36
C ASP A 18 -12.07 -0.81 -21.69
N PHE A 19 -12.47 -0.25 -22.81
CA PHE A 19 -12.01 -0.65 -24.14
C PHE A 19 -10.55 -0.21 -24.39
N ASP A 20 -9.61 -0.67 -23.52
CA ASP A 20 -8.18 -0.44 -23.73
C ASP A 20 -7.61 -1.54 -24.63
N LEU A 21 -7.26 -1.18 -25.86
CA LEU A 21 -6.65 -2.09 -26.85
C LEU A 21 -5.38 -2.77 -26.34
N LYS A 22 -4.65 -2.17 -25.37
CA LYS A 22 -3.45 -2.76 -24.76
C LYS A 22 -3.77 -3.98 -23.88
N LEU A 23 -4.97 -4.02 -23.27
CA LEU A 23 -5.43 -5.13 -22.43
C LEU A 23 -6.25 -6.14 -23.22
N ILE A 24 -6.95 -5.70 -24.28
CA ILE A 24 -7.87 -6.52 -25.06
C ILE A 24 -7.18 -7.23 -26.21
N GLY A 25 -6.05 -6.71 -26.70
CA GLY A 25 -5.30 -7.20 -27.85
C GLY A 25 -3.91 -7.73 -27.54
N GLY A 26 -3.38 -8.54 -28.46
CA GLY A 26 -1.99 -8.98 -28.47
C GLY A 26 -1.56 -9.84 -27.30
N LYS A 27 -0.29 -9.77 -26.95
CA LYS A 27 0.39 -10.62 -25.94
C LYS A 27 -0.27 -10.60 -24.54
N ALA A 28 -0.89 -9.48 -24.15
CA ALA A 28 -1.57 -9.37 -22.86
C ALA A 28 -2.81 -10.27 -22.81
N ARG A 29 -3.61 -10.29 -23.87
CA ARG A 29 -4.77 -11.17 -24.00
C ARG A 29 -4.37 -12.63 -24.03
N ASP A 30 -3.32 -12.97 -24.79
CA ASP A 30 -2.83 -14.35 -24.88
C ASP A 30 -2.36 -14.85 -23.52
N HIS A 31 -1.66 -14.00 -22.77
CA HIS A 31 -1.25 -14.31 -21.41
C HIS A 31 -2.45 -14.49 -20.45
N LEU A 32 -3.45 -13.62 -20.51
CA LEU A 32 -4.66 -13.77 -19.69
C LEU A 32 -5.44 -15.04 -20.05
N ASN A 33 -5.56 -15.34 -21.32
CA ASN A 33 -6.18 -16.58 -21.79
C ASN A 33 -5.43 -17.84 -21.33
N SER A 34 -4.09 -17.81 -21.33
CA SER A 34 -3.27 -18.92 -20.80
C SER A 34 -3.47 -19.15 -19.29
N LEU A 35 -3.92 -18.13 -18.57
CA LEU A 35 -4.30 -18.20 -17.16
C LEU A 35 -5.80 -18.50 -16.95
N LEU A 36 -6.54 -18.82 -18.02
CA LEU A 36 -8.00 -19.03 -17.98
C LEU A 36 -8.80 -17.83 -17.45
N ILE A 37 -8.31 -16.62 -17.66
CA ILE A 37 -8.95 -15.37 -17.27
C ILE A 37 -9.70 -14.79 -18.46
N HIS A 38 -11.03 -14.77 -18.40
CA HIS A 38 -11.84 -14.16 -19.45
C HIS A 38 -11.82 -12.64 -19.36
N VAL A 39 -11.39 -11.97 -20.43
CA VAL A 39 -11.41 -10.51 -20.53
C VAL A 39 -12.73 -10.04 -21.12
N ASN A 40 -13.53 -9.32 -20.34
CA ASN A 40 -14.75 -8.67 -20.80
C ASN A 40 -14.46 -7.16 -20.96
N ALA A 41 -14.39 -6.70 -22.21
CA ALA A 41 -14.36 -5.29 -22.48
C ALA A 41 -15.75 -4.69 -22.24
N ALA A 42 -15.83 -3.64 -21.43
CA ALA A 42 -17.06 -2.85 -21.34
C ALA A 42 -17.27 -2.11 -22.66
N PRO A 43 -18.49 -2.12 -23.24
CA PRO A 43 -18.78 -1.33 -24.43
C PRO A 43 -18.45 0.14 -24.19
N ALA A 44 -17.87 0.83 -25.17
CA ALA A 44 -17.37 2.20 -25.09
C ALA A 44 -18.39 3.27 -24.62
N MET A 45 -19.69 2.93 -24.54
CA MET A 45 -20.77 3.82 -24.10
C MET A 45 -21.40 3.46 -22.75
N ARG A 46 -20.85 2.48 -22.02
CA ARG A 46 -21.39 2.10 -20.69
C ARG A 46 -20.35 2.37 -19.60
N GLN A 47 -20.21 3.64 -19.25
CA GLN A 47 -19.40 4.11 -18.11
C GLN A 47 -19.94 3.62 -16.74
N ASP A 48 -21.21 3.25 -16.66
CA ASP A 48 -21.86 2.73 -15.45
C ASP A 48 -21.17 1.46 -14.89
N ARG A 49 -20.54 0.65 -15.74
CA ARG A 49 -19.85 -0.58 -15.31
C ARG A 49 -18.48 -0.32 -14.65
N ASN A 50 -17.84 0.80 -14.94
CA ASN A 50 -16.56 1.18 -14.32
C ASN A 50 -16.73 2.04 -13.08
N GLY A 51 -17.94 2.52 -12.79
CA GLY A 51 -18.23 3.42 -11.69
C GLY A 51 -17.84 2.86 -10.29
N LEU A 52 -17.81 1.53 -10.14
CA LEU A 52 -17.32 0.91 -8.90
C LEU A 52 -15.80 1.09 -8.76
N VAL A 53 -15.05 0.78 -9.81
CA VAL A 53 -13.59 0.91 -9.83
C VAL A 53 -13.17 2.36 -9.68
N GLU A 54 -13.85 3.27 -10.37
CA GLU A 54 -13.61 4.73 -10.27
C GLU A 54 -13.82 5.25 -8.85
N ARG A 55 -14.92 4.84 -8.19
CA ARG A 55 -15.18 5.20 -6.78
C ARG A 55 -14.13 4.65 -5.84
N HIS A 56 -13.72 3.40 -6.02
CA HIS A 56 -12.63 2.82 -5.23
C HIS A 56 -11.32 3.59 -5.43
N TRP A 57 -10.99 3.93 -6.67
CA TRP A 57 -9.82 4.73 -6.98
C TRP A 57 -9.88 6.10 -6.33
N GLN A 58 -11.01 6.81 -6.44
CA GLN A 58 -11.22 8.11 -5.79
C GLN A 58 -11.05 8.02 -4.26
N THR A 59 -11.57 6.97 -3.64
CA THR A 59 -11.40 6.71 -2.20
C THR A 59 -9.92 6.51 -1.84
N MET A 60 -9.19 5.67 -2.58
CA MET A 60 -7.77 5.44 -2.35
C MET A 60 -6.93 6.72 -2.52
N VAL A 61 -7.20 7.50 -3.56
CA VAL A 61 -6.49 8.76 -3.81
C VAL A 61 -6.80 9.79 -2.71
N SER A 62 -8.04 9.87 -2.25
CA SER A 62 -8.43 10.75 -1.15
C SER A 62 -7.71 10.38 0.16
N MET A 63 -7.65 9.10 0.52
CA MET A 63 -6.87 8.62 1.67
C MET A 63 -5.39 8.95 1.52
N ALA A 64 -4.81 8.69 0.35
CA ALA A 64 -3.42 8.97 0.07
C ALA A 64 -3.06 10.44 0.26
N ARG A 65 -3.90 11.34 -0.27
CA ARG A 65 -3.73 12.81 -0.09
C ARG A 65 -3.81 13.21 1.38
N SER A 66 -4.77 12.68 2.12
CA SER A 66 -4.94 12.98 3.55
C SER A 66 -3.73 12.54 4.37
N TRP A 67 -3.14 11.37 4.07
CA TRP A 67 -1.96 10.88 4.77
C TRP A 67 -0.71 11.69 4.43
N LEU A 68 -0.50 12.06 3.17
CA LEU A 68 0.60 12.93 2.76
C LEU A 68 0.52 14.30 3.45
N ALA A 69 -0.66 14.90 3.45
CA ALA A 69 -0.89 16.18 4.13
C ALA A 69 -0.67 16.08 5.64
N SER A 70 -1.19 15.03 6.29
CA SER A 70 -1.02 14.81 7.73
C SER A 70 0.42 14.56 8.16
N ALA A 71 1.23 13.98 7.28
CA ALA A 71 2.66 13.74 7.52
C ALA A 71 3.56 14.88 7.01
N GLU A 72 2.97 15.90 6.35
CA GLU A 72 3.67 17.02 5.71
C GLU A 72 4.68 16.58 4.66
N LEU A 73 4.40 15.47 3.95
CA LEU A 73 5.30 14.90 2.96
C LEU A 73 4.95 15.39 1.54
N PRO A 74 5.98 15.55 0.68
CA PRO A 74 5.77 15.94 -0.73
C PRO A 74 5.05 14.85 -1.52
N ALA A 75 4.45 15.25 -2.66
CA ALA A 75 3.74 14.35 -3.55
C ALA A 75 4.59 13.18 -4.08
N SER A 76 5.92 13.29 -4.08
CA SER A 76 6.83 12.20 -4.48
C SER A 76 6.63 10.89 -3.69
N PHE A 77 6.04 10.97 -2.49
CA PHE A 77 5.66 9.80 -1.68
C PHE A 77 4.32 9.16 -2.09
N TRP A 78 3.67 9.64 -3.15
CA TRP A 78 2.35 9.20 -3.60
C TRP A 78 2.23 7.68 -3.76
N PHE A 79 3.27 7.03 -4.27
CA PHE A 79 3.27 5.59 -4.52
C PHE A 79 3.05 4.79 -3.23
N PHE A 80 3.75 5.13 -2.15
CA PHE A 80 3.60 4.47 -0.85
C PHE A 80 2.21 4.75 -0.26
N ALA A 81 1.70 5.98 -0.44
CA ALA A 81 0.39 6.36 0.04
C ALA A 81 -0.73 5.59 -0.67
N VAL A 82 -0.71 5.51 -2.00
CA VAL A 82 -1.72 4.77 -2.78
C VAL A 82 -1.62 3.27 -2.54
N ARG A 83 -0.41 2.70 -2.49
CA ARG A 83 -0.22 1.29 -2.14
C ARG A 83 -0.84 0.97 -0.78
N ARG A 84 -0.56 1.81 0.22
CA ARG A 84 -1.14 1.61 1.56
C ARG A 84 -2.65 1.80 1.59
N ALA A 85 -3.20 2.74 0.81
CA ALA A 85 -4.63 2.92 0.67
C ALA A 85 -5.30 1.67 0.10
N ALA A 86 -4.72 1.07 -0.94
CA ALA A 86 -5.20 -0.19 -1.50
C ALA A 86 -5.16 -1.34 -0.48
N GLU A 87 -4.07 -1.47 0.29
CA GLU A 87 -3.99 -2.44 1.38
C GLU A 87 -5.08 -2.19 2.42
N THR A 88 -5.29 -0.95 2.84
CA THR A 88 -6.25 -0.56 3.88
C THR A 88 -7.69 -0.84 3.46
N CYS A 89 -8.03 -0.68 2.17
CA CYS A 89 -9.36 -1.01 1.64
C CYS A 89 -9.74 -2.48 1.88
N ASN A 90 -8.77 -3.40 1.96
CA ASN A 90 -9.04 -4.80 2.25
C ASN A 90 -9.51 -5.06 3.70
N TYR A 91 -9.35 -4.08 4.58
CA TYR A 91 -9.74 -4.18 6.00
C TYR A 91 -11.02 -3.41 6.32
N PHE A 92 -11.61 -2.69 5.35
CA PHE A 92 -12.89 -2.02 5.58
C PHE A 92 -14.04 -3.01 5.55
N PRO A 93 -14.87 -3.02 6.61
CA PRO A 93 -16.02 -3.89 6.64
C PRO A 93 -17.10 -3.40 5.66
N TYR A 94 -17.77 -4.33 5.03
CA TYR A 94 -18.97 -4.08 4.24
C TYR A 94 -20.08 -5.07 4.64
N LYS A 95 -21.33 -4.65 4.40
CA LYS A 95 -22.50 -5.44 4.76
C LYS A 95 -22.83 -6.44 3.66
N LEU A 96 -23.03 -7.69 4.03
CA LEU A 96 -23.54 -8.75 3.16
C LEU A 96 -25.07 -8.69 3.03
N GLU A 97 -25.62 -9.44 2.10
CA GLU A 97 -27.07 -9.53 1.86
C GLU A 97 -27.85 -10.09 3.05
N ASP A 98 -27.24 -10.98 3.83
CA ASP A 98 -27.79 -11.55 5.06
C ASP A 98 -27.74 -10.58 6.27
N GLY A 99 -27.20 -9.38 6.08
CA GLY A 99 -27.07 -8.34 7.11
C GLY A 99 -25.82 -8.45 7.97
N SER A 100 -25.01 -9.49 7.82
CA SER A 100 -23.72 -9.61 8.50
C SER A 100 -22.66 -8.70 7.91
N PHE A 101 -21.56 -8.50 8.65
CA PHE A 101 -20.42 -7.69 8.21
C PHE A 101 -19.20 -8.57 8.02
N THR A 102 -18.47 -8.34 6.94
CA THR A 102 -17.19 -8.98 6.62
C THR A 102 -16.23 -7.99 5.99
N THR A 103 -14.96 -8.38 5.84
CA THR A 103 -13.95 -7.61 5.12
C THR A 103 -13.50 -8.37 3.88
N PRO A 104 -12.97 -7.69 2.83
CA PRO A 104 -12.35 -8.37 1.70
C PRO A 104 -11.23 -9.32 2.12
N PHE A 105 -10.45 -8.94 3.15
CA PHE A 105 -9.41 -9.79 3.72
C PHE A 105 -9.98 -11.09 4.30
N GLU A 106 -11.04 -11.00 5.11
CA GLU A 106 -11.68 -12.16 5.73
C GLU A 106 -12.28 -13.12 4.70
N LEU A 107 -12.88 -12.58 3.63
CA LEU A 107 -13.38 -13.41 2.52
C LEU A 107 -12.26 -14.15 1.80
N ALA A 108 -11.13 -13.49 1.56
CA ALA A 108 -10.00 -14.07 0.84
C ALA A 108 -9.25 -15.12 1.67
N HIS A 109 -9.00 -14.82 2.94
CA HIS A 109 -8.12 -15.63 3.79
C HIS A 109 -8.87 -16.55 4.79
N ARG A 110 -10.19 -16.42 4.89
CA ARG A 110 -11.03 -17.20 5.83
C ARG A 110 -10.68 -16.99 7.30
N VAL A 111 -9.96 -15.95 7.63
CA VAL A 111 -9.57 -15.54 8.99
C VAL A 111 -9.82 -14.06 9.17
N LYS A 112 -10.13 -13.65 10.39
CA LYS A 112 -10.29 -12.24 10.72
C LYS A 112 -8.95 -11.52 10.59
N PRO A 113 -8.94 -10.27 10.06
CA PRO A 113 -7.72 -9.51 9.94
C PRO A 113 -7.16 -9.12 11.31
N ASP A 114 -5.84 -9.19 11.44
CA ASP A 114 -5.13 -8.57 12.55
C ASP A 114 -4.97 -7.07 12.26
N LEU A 115 -5.68 -6.24 13.00
CA LEU A 115 -5.68 -4.79 12.80
C LEU A 115 -4.40 -4.10 13.27
N TRP A 116 -3.52 -4.78 14.01
CA TRP A 116 -2.18 -4.28 14.35
C TRP A 116 -1.32 -4.01 13.12
N VAL A 117 -1.68 -4.59 11.99
CA VAL A 117 -1.04 -4.28 10.70
C VAL A 117 -1.32 -2.85 10.21
N LEU A 118 -2.36 -2.17 10.74
CA LEU A 118 -2.76 -0.82 10.37
C LEU A 118 -2.03 0.22 11.23
N PHE A 119 -0.70 0.27 11.14
CA PHE A 119 0.06 1.36 11.76
C PHE A 119 -0.10 2.68 10.99
N LYS A 120 0.20 3.80 11.64
CA LYS A 120 0.17 5.14 11.03
C LYS A 120 1.23 5.22 9.92
N LEU A 121 0.78 5.29 8.67
CA LEU A 121 1.68 5.48 7.53
C LEU A 121 2.41 6.82 7.67
N PHE A 122 3.66 6.85 7.23
CA PHE A 122 4.56 8.00 7.30
C PHE A 122 4.86 8.49 8.73
N ALA A 123 4.61 7.66 9.74
CA ALA A 123 5.06 7.97 11.08
C ALA A 123 6.59 8.04 11.12
N LEU A 124 7.12 9.04 11.83
CA LEU A 124 8.53 9.09 12.18
C LEU A 124 8.83 7.98 13.19
N ALA A 125 9.92 7.25 12.97
CA ALA A 125 10.33 6.17 13.85
C ALA A 125 11.84 6.24 14.11
N ALA A 126 12.26 5.92 15.33
CA ALA A 126 13.63 5.60 15.68
C ALA A 126 13.87 4.11 15.40
N VAL A 127 14.66 3.78 14.39
CA VAL A 127 14.96 2.41 13.96
C VAL A 127 16.35 2.02 14.43
N ARG A 128 16.50 0.85 15.04
CA ARG A 128 17.76 0.40 15.64
C ARG A 128 18.85 0.17 14.58
N ARG A 129 20.04 0.74 14.81
CA ARG A 129 21.19 0.74 13.85
C ARG A 129 21.81 -0.64 13.64
N GLU A 130 21.92 -1.47 14.66
CA GLU A 130 22.51 -2.81 14.56
C GLU A 130 21.88 -3.71 13.49
N ARG A 131 20.59 -3.49 13.19
CA ARG A 131 19.89 -4.24 12.14
C ARG A 131 19.98 -3.61 10.75
N ILE A 132 20.64 -2.48 10.65
CA ILE A 132 20.90 -1.79 9.37
C ILE A 132 22.25 -2.22 8.79
N GLY A 133 22.98 -3.13 9.47
CA GLY A 133 24.31 -3.57 9.06
C GLY A 133 25.44 -2.61 9.47
N ASP A 134 25.16 -1.65 10.35
CA ASP A 134 26.16 -0.73 10.86
C ASP A 134 26.87 -1.37 12.07
N THR A 135 27.99 -2.01 11.80
CA THR A 135 28.83 -2.69 12.80
C THR A 135 29.89 -1.76 13.45
N THR A 136 29.92 -0.48 13.05
CA THR A 136 30.97 0.48 13.46
C THR A 136 30.55 1.39 14.60
N LEU A 137 29.42 1.11 15.27
CA LEU A 137 28.90 1.91 16.37
C LEU A 137 29.91 1.99 17.55
N GLN A 138 30.29 3.19 17.89
CA GLN A 138 31.03 3.45 19.11
C GLN A 138 30.08 3.46 20.32
N LYS A 139 30.64 3.28 21.52
CA LYS A 139 29.89 3.11 22.78
C LYS A 139 28.89 4.26 23.06
N PHE A 140 29.17 5.47 22.61
CA PHE A 140 28.34 6.66 22.83
C PHE A 140 27.57 7.16 21.60
N ASP A 141 27.63 6.43 20.48
CA ASP A 141 26.85 6.76 19.27
C ASP A 141 25.36 6.50 19.47
N SER A 142 24.55 7.25 18.75
CA SER A 142 23.11 7.00 18.70
C SER A 142 22.85 5.58 18.18
N GLN A 143 22.16 4.78 18.98
CA GLN A 143 21.81 3.39 18.62
C GLN A 143 20.63 3.29 17.65
N SER A 144 20.03 4.41 17.27
CA SER A 144 18.89 4.44 16.34
C SER A 144 19.02 5.58 15.35
N LEU A 145 18.45 5.37 14.18
CA LEU A 145 18.31 6.38 13.13
C LEU A 145 16.84 6.78 12.97
N PRO A 146 16.56 8.08 12.81
CA PRO A 146 15.24 8.55 12.45
C PRO A 146 14.92 8.12 11.02
N MET A 147 13.75 7.52 10.81
CA MET A 147 13.30 7.04 9.51
C MET A 147 11.78 7.19 9.37
N ILE A 148 11.29 7.18 8.15
CA ILE A 148 9.87 7.28 7.82
C ILE A 148 9.30 5.89 7.55
N ALA A 149 8.23 5.49 8.24
CA ALA A 149 7.53 4.24 8.00
C ALA A 149 6.73 4.33 6.68
N VAL A 150 7.10 3.53 5.66
CA VAL A 150 6.51 3.62 4.31
C VAL A 150 5.66 2.42 3.92
N GLY A 151 5.64 1.36 4.70
CA GLY A 151 4.82 0.20 4.40
C GLY A 151 5.19 -1.02 5.22
N ARG A 152 4.57 -2.16 4.89
CA ARG A 152 4.96 -3.47 5.43
C ARG A 152 6.03 -4.09 4.55
N CYS A 153 6.89 -4.87 5.18
CA CYS A 153 7.80 -5.70 4.42
C CYS A 153 7.03 -6.87 3.79
N PRO A 154 7.13 -7.13 2.47
CA PRO A 154 6.38 -8.21 1.82
C PRO A 154 6.72 -9.61 2.36
N ASN A 155 7.97 -9.82 2.79
CA ASN A 155 8.52 -11.14 3.12
C ASN A 155 8.92 -11.29 4.59
N SER A 156 8.53 -10.36 5.46
CA SER A 156 8.82 -10.42 6.89
C SER A 156 7.74 -9.72 7.72
N PRO A 157 7.60 -10.02 9.01
CA PRO A 157 6.65 -9.33 9.88
C PRO A 157 7.02 -7.86 10.16
N GLY A 158 8.16 -7.38 9.65
CA GLY A 158 8.66 -6.03 9.89
C GLY A 158 7.96 -4.93 9.09
N ILE A 159 8.26 -3.71 9.49
CA ILE A 159 7.88 -2.49 8.78
C ILE A 159 9.05 -2.06 7.89
N GLN A 160 8.72 -1.57 6.70
CA GLN A 160 9.66 -0.95 5.78
C GLN A 160 9.78 0.54 6.12
N PHE A 161 11.00 0.99 6.32
CA PHE A 161 11.35 2.36 6.62
C PHE A 161 12.18 2.95 5.48
N TYR A 162 12.01 4.24 5.27
CA TYR A 162 12.77 5.04 4.32
C TYR A 162 13.58 6.11 5.06
N ASN A 163 14.87 6.19 4.74
CA ASN A 163 15.73 7.27 5.21
C ASN A 163 15.85 8.34 4.11
N PRO A 164 15.28 9.55 4.30
CA PRO A 164 15.37 10.61 3.30
C PRO A 164 16.76 11.20 3.10
N GLU A 165 17.65 11.07 4.09
CA GLU A 165 19.01 11.66 4.03
C GLU A 165 19.89 10.94 3.00
N ASN A 166 19.75 9.62 2.88
CA ASN A 166 20.57 8.81 1.99
C ASN A 166 19.78 7.99 0.96
N GLY A 167 18.45 8.10 0.96
CA GLY A 167 17.56 7.41 0.02
C GLY A 167 17.44 5.90 0.25
N THR A 168 17.88 5.36 1.39
CA THR A 168 17.86 3.92 1.64
C THR A 168 16.56 3.42 2.26
N PHE A 169 16.24 2.14 1.96
CA PHE A 169 15.14 1.41 2.57
C PHE A 169 15.66 0.35 3.53
N VAL A 170 15.02 0.26 4.69
CA VAL A 170 15.36 -0.72 5.72
C VAL A 170 14.09 -1.40 6.20
N SER A 171 14.15 -2.71 6.42
CA SER A 171 13.08 -3.47 7.05
C SER A 171 13.49 -3.83 8.48
N SER A 172 12.69 -3.46 9.45
CA SER A 172 12.99 -3.72 10.87
C SER A 172 11.74 -4.08 11.65
N ILE A 173 11.95 -4.89 12.69
CA ILE A 173 10.96 -5.16 13.76
C ILE A 173 11.33 -4.39 15.04
N ASP A 174 12.55 -3.86 15.14
CA ASP A 174 13.04 -3.10 16.29
C ASP A 174 13.01 -1.61 15.98
N PHE A 175 11.92 -0.98 16.35
CA PHE A 175 11.72 0.45 16.15
C PHE A 175 10.79 1.02 17.22
N LYS A 176 10.80 2.34 17.36
CA LYS A 176 9.88 3.08 18.23
C LYS A 176 9.31 4.26 17.44
N PHE A 177 7.98 4.32 17.33
CA PHE A 177 7.33 5.48 16.72
C PHE A 177 7.47 6.73 17.59
N GLN A 178 7.66 7.87 16.92
CA GLN A 178 7.70 9.19 17.52
C GLN A 178 6.44 9.94 17.10
N ASN A 179 5.59 10.28 18.05
CA ASN A 179 4.26 10.86 17.77
C ASN A 179 4.22 12.39 17.93
N HIS A 180 5.34 13.02 18.30
CA HIS A 180 5.38 14.45 18.65
C HIS A 180 5.72 15.35 17.47
N VAL A 181 6.29 14.81 16.40
CA VAL A 181 6.73 15.55 15.21
C VAL A 181 6.28 14.81 13.96
N THR A 182 5.86 15.54 12.94
CA THR A 182 5.59 14.94 11.62
C THR A 182 6.88 14.61 10.91
N SER A 183 6.85 13.61 10.03
CA SER A 183 8.05 13.24 9.26
C SER A 183 8.50 14.37 8.34
N GLY A 184 7.58 15.10 7.73
CA GLY A 184 7.90 16.24 6.88
C GLY A 184 8.63 17.33 7.64
N THR A 185 8.11 17.75 8.79
CA THR A 185 8.76 18.76 9.65
C THR A 185 10.14 18.30 10.11
N PHE A 186 10.28 17.05 10.56
CA PHE A 186 11.54 16.52 11.07
C PHE A 186 12.65 16.55 10.01
N PHE A 187 12.35 16.12 8.79
CA PHE A 187 13.33 16.06 7.69
C PHE A 187 13.36 17.31 6.81
N GLY A 188 12.65 18.38 7.17
CA GLY A 188 12.56 19.61 6.38
C GLY A 188 11.90 19.42 5.01
N LEU A 189 11.11 18.35 4.84
CA LEU A 189 10.32 18.08 3.64
C LEU A 189 9.05 18.94 3.69
N LYS A 190 8.58 19.42 2.54
CA LYS A 190 7.37 20.26 2.48
C LYS A 190 6.29 19.58 1.64
N TYR A 191 5.11 19.46 2.22
CA TYR A 191 3.91 19.12 1.47
C TYR A 191 3.64 20.21 0.42
N GLN A 192 3.58 19.81 -0.84
CA GLN A 192 3.13 20.69 -1.93
C GLN A 192 1.83 20.07 -2.46
N PRO A 193 0.66 20.73 -2.24
CA PRO A 193 -0.56 20.30 -2.90
C PRO A 193 -0.32 20.38 -4.40
N GLY A 194 -0.60 19.27 -5.09
CA GLY A 194 -0.50 19.24 -6.55
C GLY A 194 -1.41 20.30 -7.16
N THR A 195 -0.87 21.09 -8.05
CA THR A 195 -1.59 22.04 -8.92
C THR A 195 -2.47 21.26 -9.90
#